data_0c4879076496d0fe42cc0c5f9e0f5b68
#
_entry.id   0c4879076496d0fe42cc0c5f9e0f5b68
#
_cell.length_a   1.000
_cell.length_b   1.000
_cell.length_c   1.000
_cell.angle_alpha   90.00
_cell.angle_beta   90.00
_cell.angle_gamma   90.00
#
_symmetry.space_group_name_H-M   'P 1'
#
loop_
_entity.id
_entity.type
_entity.pdbx_description
1 polymer ?
#
loop_
_entity_poly.entity_id
_entity_poly.type
_entity_poly.pdbx_seq_one_letter_code
_entity_poly.pdbx_strand_id
1 'polypeptide(L)'
;MITRIISDSSCELFDSADGQFRTAPLTISTDERSFLDDNNLNTREMLDYLSTHKGRSYTACPSIESWLSCFEGADVIYVAVMTSALSGTLNSALSAKSIYEQQHPEVKIHIFDTLTTGPELWLFIEKLEELVASDTSYDEVIRIADE
;
A
#
# COMPACT_ATOMS: atom_id res chain seq x y z
N MET A 1 0.17 -5.93 -21.33
CA MET A 1 1.02 -5.52 -20.19
C MET A 1 0.09 -4.89 -19.16
N ILE A 2 0.03 -5.47 -17.95
CA ILE A 2 -0.82 -5.00 -16.86
C ILE A 2 0.05 -4.20 -15.89
N THR A 3 -0.23 -2.90 -15.80
CA THR A 3 0.41 -2.01 -14.83
C THR A 3 -0.48 -1.87 -13.61
N ARG A 4 0.10 -1.92 -12.42
CA ARG A 4 -0.62 -1.78 -11.15
C ARG A 4 0.07 -0.79 -10.23
N ILE A 5 -0.73 0.05 -9.57
CA ILE A 5 -0.29 0.93 -8.50
C ILE A 5 -0.82 0.33 -7.18
N ILE A 6 0.03 0.28 -6.17
CA ILE A 6 -0.30 -0.32 -4.88
C ILE A 6 0.14 0.62 -3.77
N SER A 7 -0.67 0.75 -2.74
CA SER A 7 -0.30 1.50 -1.53
C SER A 7 -0.69 0.75 -0.27
N ASP A 8 -0.20 1.18 0.87
CA ASP A 8 -0.79 0.80 2.15
C ASP A 8 -2.06 1.62 2.43
N SER A 9 -2.89 1.15 3.36
CA SER A 9 -4.20 1.75 3.61
C SER A 9 -4.15 3.14 4.26
N SER A 10 -2.98 3.65 4.65
CA SER A 10 -2.85 5.04 5.12
C SER A 10 -3.07 6.07 4.01
N CYS A 11 -3.14 5.65 2.75
CA CYS A 11 -3.53 6.51 1.63
C CYS A 11 -5.02 6.86 1.59
N GLU A 12 -5.84 6.21 2.40
CA GLU A 12 -7.31 6.40 2.46
C GLU A 12 -8.05 6.04 1.15
N LEU A 13 -7.40 5.29 0.27
CA LEU A 13 -8.00 4.74 -0.95
C LEU A 13 -8.24 3.23 -0.80
N PHE A 14 -9.19 2.74 -1.57
CA PHE A 14 -9.51 1.32 -1.65
C PHE A 14 -9.27 0.77 -3.04
N ASP A 15 -9.27 -0.55 -3.18
CA ASP A 15 -9.07 -1.23 -4.44
C ASP A 15 -9.99 -0.69 -5.53
N SER A 16 -9.43 -0.39 -6.70
CA SER A 16 -10.22 0.00 -7.87
C SER A 16 -10.94 -1.22 -8.48
N ALA A 17 -12.12 -0.97 -9.06
CA ALA A 17 -12.94 -2.03 -9.64
C ALA A 17 -12.27 -2.75 -10.82
N ASP A 18 -11.37 -2.07 -11.54
CA ASP A 18 -10.60 -2.63 -12.65
C ASP A 18 -9.31 -3.33 -12.20
N GLY A 19 -8.97 -3.27 -10.90
CA GLY A 19 -7.79 -3.88 -10.32
C GLY A 19 -6.47 -3.20 -10.68
N GLN A 20 -6.50 -1.99 -11.23
CA GLN A 20 -5.29 -1.21 -11.51
C GLN A 20 -4.69 -0.59 -10.26
N PHE A 21 -5.52 -0.26 -9.28
CA PHE A 21 -5.08 0.15 -7.95
C PHE A 21 -5.48 -0.89 -6.91
N ARG A 22 -4.55 -1.21 -6.00
CA ARG A 22 -4.79 -2.10 -4.86
C ARG A 22 -4.20 -1.55 -3.58
N THR A 23 -4.82 -1.92 -2.47
CA THR A 23 -4.43 -1.47 -1.13
C THR A 23 -4.02 -2.66 -0.26
N ALA A 24 -2.81 -2.60 0.27
CA ALA A 24 -2.36 -3.52 1.30
C ALA A 24 -2.76 -2.97 2.68
N PRO A 25 -3.64 -3.64 3.42
CA PRO A 25 -4.24 -3.08 4.62
C PRO A 25 -3.30 -3.10 5.82
N LEU A 26 -3.29 -2.00 6.58
CA LEU A 26 -2.80 -1.94 7.95
C LEU A 26 -3.74 -2.70 8.88
N THR A 27 -3.27 -3.07 10.05
CA THR A 27 -4.09 -3.67 11.10
C THR A 27 -4.09 -2.78 12.33
N ILE A 28 -5.27 -2.48 12.87
CA ILE A 28 -5.44 -1.79 14.15
C ILE A 28 -5.80 -2.86 15.18
N SER A 29 -5.03 -2.94 16.26
CA SER A 29 -5.18 -4.00 17.26
C SER A 29 -5.22 -3.48 18.69
N THR A 30 -5.90 -4.24 19.52
CA THR A 30 -5.83 -4.18 20.98
C THR A 30 -5.41 -5.56 21.50
N ASP A 31 -5.34 -5.73 22.80
CA ASP A 31 -5.14 -7.03 23.45
C ASP A 31 -6.31 -8.01 23.24
N GLU A 32 -7.50 -7.52 22.87
CA GLU A 32 -8.72 -8.30 22.71
C GLU A 32 -9.23 -8.44 21.28
N ARG A 33 -9.01 -7.41 20.42
CA ARG A 33 -9.56 -7.34 19.06
C ARG A 33 -8.56 -6.79 18.07
N SER A 34 -8.72 -7.23 16.81
CA SER A 34 -7.99 -6.69 15.66
C SER A 34 -8.98 -6.27 14.58
N PHE A 35 -8.67 -5.18 13.91
CA PHE A 35 -9.42 -4.60 12.79
C PHE A 35 -8.49 -4.45 11.60
N LEU A 36 -8.86 -5.06 10.49
CA LEU A 36 -8.14 -4.88 9.23
C LEU A 36 -8.67 -3.63 8.54
N ASP A 37 -7.77 -2.74 8.14
CA ASP A 37 -8.12 -1.46 7.50
C ASP A 37 -8.36 -1.64 6.00
N ASP A 38 -9.44 -2.34 5.67
CA ASP A 38 -9.87 -2.64 4.30
C ASP A 38 -11.31 -2.16 4.04
N ASN A 39 -11.80 -2.44 2.83
CA ASN A 39 -13.17 -2.12 2.40
C ASN A 39 -14.29 -2.70 3.27
N ASN A 40 -14.00 -3.74 4.06
CA ASN A 40 -14.99 -4.41 4.90
C ASN A 40 -15.00 -3.87 6.33
N LEU A 41 -14.08 -2.96 6.65
CA LEU A 41 -13.98 -2.38 7.99
C LEU A 41 -15.22 -1.56 8.33
N ASN A 42 -15.94 -1.96 9.39
CA ASN A 42 -16.94 -1.11 10.01
C ASN A 42 -16.24 -0.08 10.91
N THR A 43 -15.88 1.06 10.34
CA THR A 43 -15.14 2.12 11.03
C THR A 43 -15.89 2.63 12.28
N ARG A 44 -17.22 2.70 12.21
CA ARG A 44 -18.02 3.15 13.36
C ARG A 44 -17.93 2.16 14.52
N GLU A 45 -18.07 0.87 14.24
CA GLU A 45 -17.93 -0.18 15.26
C GLU A 45 -16.53 -0.16 15.90
N MET A 46 -15.49 -0.01 15.08
CA MET A 46 -14.10 0.11 15.54
C MET A 46 -13.92 1.33 16.45
N LEU A 47 -14.41 2.50 16.05
CA LEU A 47 -14.28 3.73 16.83
C LEU A 47 -15.07 3.65 18.14
N ASP A 48 -16.29 3.11 18.12
CA ASP A 48 -17.10 2.90 19.33
C ASP A 48 -16.40 1.95 20.30
N TYR A 49 -15.82 0.86 19.80
CA TYR A 49 -15.02 -0.06 20.61
C TYR A 49 -13.78 0.64 21.19
N LEU A 50 -12.96 1.28 20.35
CA LEU A 50 -11.73 1.94 20.81
C LEU A 50 -11.99 3.07 21.80
N SER A 51 -13.11 3.79 21.68
CA SER A 51 -13.48 4.87 22.60
C SER A 51 -13.77 4.39 24.03
N THR A 52 -14.17 3.14 24.19
CA THR A 52 -14.49 2.52 25.49
C THR A 52 -13.39 1.59 25.99
N HIS A 53 -12.48 1.17 25.13
CA HIS A 53 -11.37 0.30 25.48
C HIS A 53 -10.36 1.02 26.38
N LYS A 54 -10.03 0.42 27.53
CA LYS A 54 -9.12 1.03 28.53
C LYS A 54 -7.66 0.57 28.38
N GLY A 55 -7.43 -0.42 27.51
CA GLY A 55 -6.10 -0.96 27.22
C GLY A 55 -5.33 -0.14 26.18
N ARG A 56 -4.22 -0.70 25.74
CA ARG A 56 -3.41 -0.10 24.66
C ARG A 56 -3.99 -0.50 23.30
N SER A 57 -3.91 0.42 22.35
CA SER A 57 -4.07 0.13 20.93
C SER A 57 -2.75 0.31 20.20
N TYR A 58 -2.54 -0.45 19.16
CA TYR A 58 -1.36 -0.38 18.31
C TYR A 58 -1.74 -0.68 16.86
N THR A 59 -0.88 -0.27 15.93
CA THR A 59 -1.03 -0.57 14.50
C THR A 59 0.12 -1.45 14.04
N ALA A 60 -0.17 -2.32 13.08
CA ALA A 60 0.83 -3.11 12.38
C ALA A 60 0.80 -2.77 10.89
N CYS A 61 1.99 -2.74 10.26
CA CYS A 61 2.12 -2.59 8.82
C CYS A 61 1.51 -3.80 8.08
N PRO A 62 1.20 -3.68 6.78
CA PRO A 62 0.70 -4.79 5.99
C PRO A 62 1.65 -6.00 6.05
N SER A 63 1.07 -7.19 6.08
CA SER A 63 1.86 -8.42 6.06
C SER A 63 2.51 -8.66 4.69
N ILE A 64 3.54 -9.49 4.65
CA ILE A 64 4.18 -9.91 3.40
C ILE A 64 3.14 -10.56 2.47
N GLU A 65 2.25 -11.40 3.01
CA GLU A 65 1.20 -12.04 2.23
C GLU A 65 0.23 -11.03 1.60
N SER A 66 -0.11 -9.95 2.34
CA SER A 66 -0.96 -8.88 1.80
C SER A 66 -0.32 -8.22 0.59
N TRP A 67 0.99 -7.90 0.66
CA TRP A 67 1.72 -7.35 -0.48
C TRP A 67 1.80 -8.32 -1.65
N LEU A 68 2.15 -9.59 -1.40
CA LEU A 68 2.23 -10.62 -2.44
C LEU A 68 0.90 -10.78 -3.18
N SER A 69 -0.22 -10.79 -2.44
CA SER A 69 -1.56 -10.83 -3.04
C SER A 69 -1.85 -9.62 -3.93
N CYS A 70 -1.38 -8.43 -3.54
CA CYS A 70 -1.51 -7.23 -4.38
C CYS A 70 -0.66 -7.31 -5.66
N PHE A 71 0.49 -8.00 -5.65
CA PHE A 71 1.39 -8.12 -6.80
C PHE A 71 0.87 -9.07 -7.86
N GLU A 72 0.05 -10.05 -7.50
CA GLU A 72 -0.39 -11.13 -8.40
C GLU A 72 -1.03 -10.63 -9.70
N GLY A 73 -0.51 -11.13 -10.84
CA GLY A 73 -1.07 -10.90 -12.16
C GLY A 73 -0.73 -9.57 -12.80
N ALA A 74 0.20 -8.79 -12.25
CA ALA A 74 0.71 -7.58 -12.87
C ALA A 74 2.09 -7.79 -13.49
N ASP A 75 2.38 -7.08 -14.58
CA ASP A 75 3.68 -7.10 -15.27
C ASP A 75 4.58 -5.97 -14.79
N VAL A 76 3.99 -4.84 -14.42
CA VAL A 76 4.66 -3.63 -13.90
C VAL A 76 3.94 -3.17 -12.64
N ILE A 77 4.69 -2.94 -11.57
CA ILE A 77 4.15 -2.58 -10.27
C ILE A 77 4.88 -1.35 -9.72
N TYR A 78 4.10 -0.34 -9.36
CA TYR A 78 4.55 0.82 -8.60
C TYR A 78 3.92 0.77 -7.22
N VAL A 79 4.73 0.76 -6.17
CA VAL A 79 4.27 0.73 -4.78
C VAL A 79 4.60 2.05 -4.12
N ALA A 80 3.59 2.75 -3.62
CA ALA A 80 3.75 3.96 -2.82
C ALA A 80 3.46 3.64 -1.35
N VAL A 81 4.46 3.75 -0.48
CA VAL A 81 4.28 3.45 0.95
C VAL A 81 4.40 4.69 1.80
N MET A 82 3.69 4.69 2.93
CA MET A 82 3.85 5.72 3.94
C MET A 82 5.30 5.81 4.42
N THR A 83 5.68 6.98 4.93
CA THR A 83 7.04 7.28 5.35
C THR A 83 7.66 6.20 6.25
N SER A 84 8.86 5.78 5.89
CA SER A 84 9.67 4.83 6.68
C SER A 84 10.06 5.39 8.06
N ALA A 85 9.96 6.71 8.26
CA ALA A 85 10.21 7.33 9.56
C ALA A 85 9.13 6.99 10.62
N LEU A 86 7.93 6.59 10.18
CA LEU A 86 6.80 6.27 11.07
C LEU A 86 6.45 4.79 11.11
N SER A 87 6.78 4.02 10.07
CA SER A 87 6.27 2.66 9.91
C SER A 87 7.29 1.69 9.33
N GLY A 88 7.13 0.41 9.67
CA GLY A 88 7.83 -0.71 9.03
C GLY A 88 7.26 -1.11 7.66
N THR A 89 6.31 -0.38 7.12
CA THR A 89 5.62 -0.67 5.85
C THR A 89 6.58 -0.82 4.69
N LEU A 90 7.56 0.08 4.56
CA LEU A 90 8.60 -0.01 3.52
C LEU A 90 9.36 -1.34 3.59
N ASN A 91 9.83 -1.73 4.78
CA ASN A 91 10.59 -2.97 4.96
C ASN A 91 9.75 -4.22 4.65
N SER A 92 8.47 -4.20 5.02
CA SER A 92 7.54 -5.28 4.69
C SER A 92 7.33 -5.39 3.17
N ALA A 93 7.12 -4.28 2.48
CA ALA A 93 6.98 -4.22 1.03
C ALA A 93 8.26 -4.67 0.29
N LEU A 94 9.44 -4.24 0.75
CA LEU A 94 10.73 -4.65 0.19
C LEU A 94 10.96 -6.16 0.36
N SER A 95 10.57 -6.73 1.49
CA SER A 95 10.65 -8.17 1.73
C SER A 95 9.75 -8.95 0.78
N ALA A 96 8.51 -8.50 0.59
CA ALA A 96 7.57 -9.07 -0.36
C ALA A 96 8.09 -8.97 -1.80
N LYS A 97 8.62 -7.81 -2.19
CA LYS A 97 9.25 -7.60 -3.51
C LYS A 97 10.36 -8.64 -3.75
N SER A 98 11.29 -8.80 -2.79
CA SER A 98 12.40 -9.75 -2.92
C SER A 98 11.92 -11.19 -3.12
N ILE A 99 10.85 -11.59 -2.43
CA ILE A 99 10.25 -12.92 -2.58
C ILE A 99 9.59 -13.07 -3.96
N TYR A 100 8.83 -12.06 -4.37
CA TYR A 100 8.06 -12.11 -5.62
C TYR A 100 8.97 -12.11 -6.85
N GLU A 101 10.02 -11.28 -6.88
CA GLU A 101 10.99 -11.21 -7.98
C GLU A 101 11.79 -12.51 -8.17
N GLN A 102 11.99 -13.31 -7.12
CA GLN A 102 12.62 -14.64 -7.25
C GLN A 102 11.75 -15.63 -8.02
N GLN A 103 10.42 -15.48 -7.92
CA GLN A 103 9.45 -16.36 -8.58
C GLN A 103 8.99 -15.80 -9.93
N HIS A 104 9.07 -14.49 -10.11
CA HIS A 104 8.60 -13.73 -11.27
C HIS A 104 9.66 -12.73 -11.75
N PRO A 105 10.81 -13.21 -12.28
CA PRO A 105 11.94 -12.33 -12.66
C PRO A 105 11.63 -11.39 -13.83
N GLU A 106 10.54 -11.63 -14.56
CA GLU A 106 10.04 -10.78 -15.65
C GLU A 106 9.26 -9.55 -15.16
N VAL A 107 8.77 -9.56 -13.92
CA VAL A 107 7.94 -8.48 -13.37
C VAL A 107 8.83 -7.34 -12.89
N LYS A 108 8.45 -6.11 -13.22
CA LYS A 108 9.14 -4.91 -12.77
C LYS A 108 8.43 -4.32 -11.55
N ILE A 109 9.13 -4.20 -10.43
CA ILE A 109 8.57 -3.66 -9.19
C ILE A 109 9.44 -2.50 -8.69
N HIS A 110 8.84 -1.32 -8.51
CA HIS A 110 9.47 -0.19 -7.82
C HIS A 110 8.67 0.21 -6.59
N ILE A 111 9.35 0.56 -5.51
CA ILE A 111 8.74 0.97 -4.25
C ILE A 111 9.25 2.36 -3.88
N PHE A 112 8.32 3.31 -3.75
CA PHE A 112 8.59 4.67 -3.31
C PHE A 112 8.39 4.78 -1.80
N ASP A 113 9.42 5.22 -1.06
CA ASP A 113 9.24 5.79 0.28
C ASP A 113 8.78 7.24 0.11
N THR A 114 7.49 7.48 0.23
CA THR A 114 6.93 8.80 -0.13
C THR A 114 7.23 9.88 0.89
N LEU A 115 7.82 9.53 2.03
CA LEU A 115 8.12 10.42 3.16
C LEU A 115 6.87 11.14 3.72
N THR A 116 5.68 10.64 3.41
CA THR A 116 4.38 11.20 3.76
C THR A 116 3.37 10.14 4.18
N THR A 117 2.13 10.52 4.42
CA THR A 117 0.98 9.65 4.74
C THR A 117 -0.33 10.41 4.52
N GLY A 118 -1.47 9.70 4.53
CA GLY A 118 -2.79 10.31 4.42
C GLY A 118 -3.02 11.05 3.10
N PRO A 119 -3.58 12.26 3.12
CA PRO A 119 -3.93 13.01 1.91
C PRO A 119 -2.75 13.30 0.98
N GLU A 120 -1.56 13.46 1.52
CA GLU A 120 -0.35 13.70 0.72
C GLU A 120 0.09 12.44 -0.02
N LEU A 121 -0.04 11.27 0.62
CA LEU A 121 0.18 9.98 -0.02
C LEU A 121 -0.86 9.73 -1.13
N TRP A 122 -2.10 10.13 -0.92
CA TRP A 122 -3.13 10.10 -1.96
C TRP A 122 -2.73 10.94 -3.18
N LEU A 123 -2.30 12.19 -2.99
CA LEU A 123 -1.85 13.05 -4.10
C LEU A 123 -0.67 12.44 -4.87
N PHE A 124 0.24 11.76 -4.18
CA PHE A 124 1.33 11.03 -4.81
C PHE A 124 0.81 9.89 -5.70
N ILE A 125 -0.19 9.15 -5.24
CA ILE A 125 -0.83 8.08 -6.01
C ILE A 125 -1.53 8.65 -7.25
N GLU A 126 -2.30 9.73 -7.14
CA GLU A 126 -2.92 10.40 -8.28
C GLU A 126 -1.87 10.80 -9.34
N LYS A 127 -0.71 11.28 -8.88
CA LYS A 127 0.39 11.61 -9.80
C LYS A 127 0.95 10.38 -10.51
N LEU A 128 1.10 9.27 -9.82
CA LEU A 128 1.50 7.99 -10.46
C LEU A 128 0.46 7.54 -11.49
N GLU A 129 -0.83 7.64 -11.18
CA GLU A 129 -1.91 7.29 -12.10
C GLU A 129 -1.87 8.14 -13.38
N GLU A 130 -1.65 9.46 -13.25
CA GLU A 130 -1.46 10.36 -14.39
C GLU A 130 -0.27 9.95 -15.28
N LEU A 131 0.88 9.62 -14.67
CA LEU A 131 2.08 9.22 -15.39
C LEU A 131 1.88 7.89 -16.13
N VAL A 132 1.25 6.92 -15.47
CA VAL A 132 0.91 5.62 -16.08
C VAL A 132 -0.10 5.80 -17.22
N ALA A 133 -1.12 6.62 -17.04
CA ALA A 133 -2.13 6.91 -18.07
C ALA A 133 -1.56 7.64 -19.28
N SER A 134 -0.45 8.38 -19.12
CA SER A 134 0.25 9.10 -20.21
C SER A 134 1.19 8.22 -21.02
N ASP A 135 1.20 6.90 -20.82
CA ASP A 135 2.10 5.95 -21.48
C ASP A 135 3.60 6.27 -21.24
N THR A 136 3.90 6.87 -20.09
CA THR A 136 5.26 7.21 -19.65
C THR A 136 6.04 5.91 -19.39
N SER A 137 7.31 5.86 -19.83
CA SER A 137 8.13 4.66 -19.62
C SER A 137 8.40 4.37 -18.14
N TYR A 138 8.65 3.10 -17.80
CA TYR A 138 8.91 2.68 -16.42
C TYR A 138 9.98 3.50 -15.71
N ASP A 139 11.12 3.69 -16.36
CA ASP A 139 12.26 4.42 -15.77
C ASP A 139 11.94 5.93 -15.63
N GLU A 140 11.17 6.48 -16.54
CA GLU A 140 10.77 7.88 -16.51
C GLU A 140 9.72 8.15 -15.44
N VAL A 141 8.78 7.21 -15.19
CA VAL A 141 7.84 7.30 -14.05
C VAL A 141 8.61 7.38 -12.74
N ILE A 142 9.60 6.49 -12.56
CA ILE A 142 10.43 6.48 -11.35
C ILE A 142 11.16 7.81 -11.21
N ARG A 143 11.85 8.26 -12.25
CA ARG A 143 12.60 9.52 -12.23
C ARG A 143 11.75 10.73 -11.85
N ILE A 144 10.54 10.83 -12.42
CA ILE A 144 9.64 11.98 -12.16
C ILE A 144 9.04 11.90 -10.75
N ALA A 145 8.72 10.71 -10.28
CA ALA A 145 8.08 10.52 -8.99
C ALA A 145 9.07 10.63 -7.81
N ASP A 146 10.37 10.42 -8.03
CA ASP A 146 11.42 10.59 -7.02
C ASP A 146 11.90 12.05 -6.87
N GLU A 147 11.52 12.98 -7.79
CA GLU A 147 11.81 14.42 -7.73
C GLU A 147 10.85 15.18 -6.81
#